data_3f8fee38e6711d9ce68d48850785a24a
#
_entry.id   3f8fee38e6711d9ce68d48850785a24a
#
_cell.length_a   1.000
_cell.length_b   1.000
_cell.length_c   1.000
_cell.angle_alpha   90.00
_cell.angle_beta   90.00
_cell.angle_gamma   90.00
#
_symmetry.space_group_name_H-M   'P 1'
#
loop_
_entity.id
_entity.type
_entity.pdbx_description
1 polymer ?
#
loop_
_entity_poly.entity_id
_entity_poly.type
_entity_poly.pdbx_seq_one_letter_code
_entity_poly.pdbx_strand_id
1 'polypeptide(L)'
;IGDYPVPRTRGEQGFCFPPESALMGRYTGPKARVNRRLNMMVYENSGAVRAMERRDNPPGMHTRGRRPSNYGLALMEKQKIKHYYGLGEKQLRRYYNSVTRKVGNTGENLLLMCERRLDNVVRRSGLTATRPQARQGITHGHFQVNGVKVDKPSYMLRPGDVITVRRRKNLLQLYQ
;
A
#
# COMPACT_ATOMS: atom_id res chain seq x y z
N ILE A 1 -24.99 3.33 -53.41
CA ILE A 1 -23.87 4.12 -52.84
C ILE A 1 -23.16 3.11 -51.95
N GLY A 2 -21.99 2.61 -52.44
CA GLY A 2 -21.37 1.42 -51.96
C GLY A 2 -20.58 1.59 -50.65
N ASP A 3 -20.72 0.61 -49.80
CA ASP A 3 -19.88 0.39 -48.63
C ASP A 3 -18.47 -0.05 -49.06
N TYR A 4 -17.47 0.79 -48.83
CA TYR A 4 -16.09 0.40 -48.95
C TYR A 4 -15.61 -0.21 -47.61
N PRO A 5 -15.08 -1.45 -47.60
CA PRO A 5 -14.49 -2.00 -46.39
C PRO A 5 -13.14 -1.34 -46.10
N VAL A 6 -13.01 -0.77 -44.93
CA VAL A 6 -11.76 -0.21 -44.40
C VAL A 6 -10.74 -1.35 -44.21
N PRO A 7 -9.51 -1.25 -44.74
CA PRO A 7 -8.50 -2.29 -44.57
C PRO A 7 -8.03 -2.32 -43.11
N ARG A 8 -8.11 -3.50 -42.48
CA ARG A 8 -7.48 -3.76 -41.19
C ARG A 8 -5.99 -3.69 -41.32
N THR A 9 -5.38 -2.67 -40.77
CA THR A 9 -3.92 -2.55 -40.66
C THR A 9 -3.42 -3.66 -39.69
N ARG A 10 -2.60 -4.56 -40.22
CA ARG A 10 -1.78 -5.53 -39.48
C ARG A 10 -0.76 -4.72 -38.67
N GLY A 11 -0.79 -4.84 -37.33
CA GLY A 11 0.37 -4.39 -36.56
C GLY A 11 0.09 -3.62 -35.27
N GLU A 12 -1.08 -3.72 -34.66
CA GLU A 12 -1.21 -3.35 -33.25
C GLU A 12 -1.22 -4.62 -32.41
N GLN A 13 -0.03 -5.03 -31.97
CA GLN A 13 0.10 -5.90 -30.82
C GLN A 13 -0.46 -5.11 -29.65
N GLY A 14 -1.76 -5.26 -29.42
CA GLY A 14 -2.46 -4.69 -28.28
C GLY A 14 -1.76 -5.11 -27.01
N PHE A 15 -1.08 -4.16 -26.40
CA PHE A 15 -0.62 -4.30 -25.03
C PHE A 15 -1.88 -4.58 -24.21
N CYS A 16 -2.13 -5.87 -23.94
CA CYS A 16 -3.22 -6.33 -23.12
C CYS A 16 -2.96 -5.82 -21.70
N PHE A 17 -3.46 -4.65 -21.39
CA PHE A 17 -3.49 -4.19 -20.01
C PHE A 17 -4.35 -5.20 -19.24
N PRO A 18 -3.81 -5.84 -18.22
CA PRO A 18 -4.62 -6.73 -17.39
C PRO A 18 -5.83 -5.96 -16.87
N PRO A 19 -7.01 -6.62 -16.76
CA PRO A 19 -8.24 -5.96 -16.34
C PRO A 19 -8.02 -5.18 -15.04
N GLU A 20 -8.67 -4.05 -14.91
CA GLU A 20 -8.48 -3.08 -13.80
C GLU A 20 -8.62 -3.71 -12.40
N SER A 21 -9.31 -4.84 -12.29
CA SER A 21 -9.40 -5.68 -11.09
C SER A 21 -8.07 -6.34 -10.69
N ALA A 22 -7.18 -6.63 -11.63
CA ALA A 22 -5.85 -7.22 -11.35
C ALA A 22 -4.85 -6.20 -10.79
N LEU A 23 -5.11 -4.90 -10.93
CA LEU A 23 -4.25 -3.81 -10.44
C LEU A 23 -4.57 -3.37 -8.99
N MET A 24 -5.49 -4.00 -8.31
CA MET A 24 -5.77 -3.82 -6.88
C MET A 24 -4.68 -4.44 -5.98
N GLY A 25 -3.55 -4.78 -6.57
CA GLY A 25 -2.44 -5.43 -5.90
C GLY A 25 -1.69 -4.53 -4.92
N ARG A 26 -1.30 -5.13 -3.81
CA ARG A 26 -0.20 -4.65 -2.96
C ARG A 26 1.13 -4.73 -3.73
N TYR A 27 2.13 -3.97 -3.32
CA TYR A 27 3.49 -4.15 -3.82
C TYR A 27 4.02 -5.54 -3.42
N THR A 28 4.31 -6.37 -4.41
CA THR A 28 4.83 -7.75 -4.24
C THR A 28 6.31 -7.87 -4.59
N GLY A 29 6.92 -6.82 -5.10
CA GLY A 29 8.33 -6.78 -5.48
C GLY A 29 9.29 -6.85 -4.27
N PRO A 30 10.60 -6.81 -4.52
CA PRO A 30 11.64 -6.95 -3.50
C PRO A 30 11.63 -5.77 -2.51
N LYS A 31 11.22 -6.04 -1.28
CA LYS A 31 11.02 -5.04 -0.22
C LYS A 31 12.31 -4.37 0.23
N ALA A 32 13.39 -5.14 0.34
CA ALA A 32 14.71 -4.62 0.70
C ALA A 32 15.23 -3.57 -0.31
N ARG A 33 14.92 -3.74 -1.60
CA ARG A 33 15.28 -2.76 -2.63
C ARG A 33 14.57 -1.43 -2.42
N VAL A 34 13.32 -1.44 -1.97
CA VAL A 34 12.56 -0.23 -1.65
C VAL A 34 13.14 0.47 -0.44
N ASN A 35 13.42 -0.25 0.66
CA ASN A 35 14.04 0.31 1.85
C ASN A 35 15.36 1.00 1.51
N ARG A 36 16.24 0.32 0.78
CA ARG A 36 17.54 0.88 0.36
C ARG A 36 17.41 2.10 -0.55
N ARG A 37 16.42 2.11 -1.47
CA ARG A 37 16.17 3.27 -2.36
C ARG A 37 15.68 4.48 -1.60
N LEU A 38 14.82 4.27 -0.58
CA LEU A 38 14.22 5.34 0.21
C LEU A 38 15.07 5.73 1.42
N ASN A 39 16.17 5.01 1.64
CA ASN A 39 17.04 5.14 2.83
C ASN A 39 16.22 5.17 4.13
N MET A 40 15.23 4.29 4.23
CA MET A 40 14.31 4.21 5.36
C MET A 40 13.76 2.79 5.49
N MET A 41 13.62 2.31 6.72
CA MET A 41 13.00 1.03 7.04
C MET A 41 11.47 1.11 6.91
N VAL A 42 10.98 1.01 5.68
CA VAL A 42 9.54 1.04 5.38
C VAL A 42 8.90 -0.34 5.58
N TYR A 43 9.63 -1.39 5.23
CA TYR A 43 9.22 -2.78 5.41
C TYR A 43 10.07 -3.43 6.50
N GLU A 44 9.43 -3.78 7.61
CA GLU A 44 10.05 -4.29 8.84
C GLU A 44 10.17 -5.82 8.87
N ASN A 45 10.11 -6.50 7.73
CA ASN A 45 10.27 -7.95 7.70
C ASN A 45 11.76 -8.35 7.81
N SER A 46 12.04 -9.44 8.51
CA SER A 46 13.39 -9.90 8.86
C SER A 46 14.38 -9.96 7.68
N GLY A 47 13.92 -10.39 6.51
CA GLY A 47 14.76 -10.42 5.31
C GLY A 47 15.12 -9.03 4.78
N ALA A 48 14.24 -8.03 4.92
CA ALA A 48 14.53 -6.65 4.51
C ALA A 48 15.49 -5.96 5.50
N VAL A 49 15.35 -6.24 6.80
CA VAL A 49 16.25 -5.77 7.87
C VAL A 49 17.67 -6.26 7.61
N ARG A 50 17.85 -7.58 7.52
CA ARG A 50 19.18 -8.18 7.24
C ARG A 50 19.81 -7.68 5.93
N ALA A 51 18.99 -7.40 4.91
CA ALA A 51 19.50 -6.88 3.64
C ALA A 51 19.96 -5.41 3.74
N MET A 52 19.37 -4.60 4.61
CA MET A 52 19.84 -3.25 4.90
C MET A 52 21.11 -3.25 5.74
N GLU A 53 21.21 -4.10 6.74
CA GLU A 53 22.41 -4.28 7.56
C GLU A 53 23.63 -4.68 6.72
N ARG A 54 23.43 -5.55 5.72
CA ARG A 54 24.51 -5.98 4.82
C ARG A 54 24.93 -4.92 3.80
N ARG A 55 23.99 -4.12 3.31
CA ARG A 55 24.21 -3.15 2.22
C ARG A 55 23.32 -1.93 2.41
N ASP A 56 23.91 -0.86 2.83
CA ASP A 56 23.21 0.43 3.03
C ASP A 56 23.09 1.25 1.73
N ASN A 57 23.88 0.90 0.73
CA ASN A 57 23.91 1.62 -0.55
C ASN A 57 22.60 1.47 -1.35
N PRO A 58 22.20 2.49 -2.15
CA PRO A 58 21.08 2.42 -3.06
C PRO A 58 21.18 1.20 -3.99
N PRO A 59 20.07 0.63 -4.47
CA PRO A 59 20.11 -0.49 -5.40
C PRO A 59 20.63 -0.02 -6.78
N GLY A 60 21.53 -0.79 -7.37
CA GLY A 60 22.14 -0.54 -8.67
C GLY A 60 23.65 -0.76 -8.65
N MET A 61 24.31 -0.53 -9.79
CA MET A 61 25.75 -0.68 -9.94
C MET A 61 26.52 0.46 -9.25
N HIS A 62 25.98 1.67 -9.28
CA HIS A 62 26.63 2.84 -8.68
C HIS A 62 26.30 2.95 -7.18
N THR A 63 27.32 2.96 -6.35
CA THR A 63 27.21 3.09 -4.89
C THR A 63 26.87 4.52 -4.44
N ARG A 64 27.35 5.51 -5.21
CA ARG A 64 27.06 6.92 -4.94
C ARG A 64 26.04 7.44 -5.94
N GLY A 65 24.88 7.86 -5.45
CA GLY A 65 23.89 8.58 -6.24
C GLY A 65 24.23 10.07 -6.37
N ARG A 66 23.78 10.68 -7.47
CA ARG A 66 23.79 12.15 -7.60
C ARG A 66 22.87 12.75 -6.53
N ARG A 67 23.23 13.93 -6.00
CA ARG A 67 22.36 14.67 -5.06
C ARG A 67 20.97 14.85 -5.69
N PRO A 68 19.90 14.45 -5.02
CA PRO A 68 18.55 14.57 -5.58
C PRO A 68 18.15 16.05 -5.69
N SER A 69 17.42 16.40 -6.72
CA SER A 69 16.77 17.71 -6.87
C SER A 69 15.63 17.86 -5.85
N ASN A 70 15.14 19.09 -5.66
CA ASN A 70 14.00 19.34 -4.78
C ASN A 70 12.76 18.49 -5.17
N TYR A 71 12.51 18.34 -6.47
CA TYR A 71 11.48 17.44 -6.97
C TYR A 71 11.75 15.98 -6.58
N GLY A 72 13.01 15.54 -6.72
CA GLY A 72 13.43 14.18 -6.32
C GLY A 72 13.21 13.92 -4.84
N LEU A 73 13.49 14.88 -3.97
CA LEU A 73 13.25 14.81 -2.53
C LEU A 73 11.74 14.67 -2.24
N ALA A 74 10.91 15.54 -2.80
CA ALA A 74 9.46 15.49 -2.63
C ALA A 74 8.87 14.17 -3.13
N LEU A 75 9.38 13.65 -4.26
CA LEU A 75 8.98 12.36 -4.79
C LEU A 75 9.35 11.21 -3.84
N MET A 76 10.53 11.23 -3.24
CA MET A 76 10.95 10.23 -2.26
C MET A 76 10.05 10.24 -1.03
N GLU A 77 9.71 11.40 -0.48
CA GLU A 77 8.79 11.51 0.66
C GLU A 77 7.40 10.96 0.32
N LYS A 78 6.85 11.29 -0.84
CA LYS A 78 5.61 10.69 -1.33
C LYS A 78 5.71 9.15 -1.41
N GLN A 79 6.82 8.62 -1.92
CA GLN A 79 7.02 7.17 -2.05
C GLN A 79 7.17 6.51 -0.66
N LYS A 80 7.78 7.16 0.33
CA LYS A 80 7.83 6.67 1.71
C LYS A 80 6.42 6.44 2.24
N ILE A 81 5.56 7.44 2.18
CA ILE A 81 4.16 7.35 2.61
C ILE A 81 3.44 6.21 1.87
N LYS A 82 3.55 6.18 0.55
CA LYS A 82 2.90 5.17 -0.29
C LYS A 82 3.28 3.74 0.12
N HIS A 83 4.56 3.47 0.26
CA HIS A 83 5.04 2.13 0.59
C HIS A 83 4.80 1.76 2.06
N TYR A 84 4.90 2.74 2.97
CA TYR A 84 4.64 2.53 4.39
C TYR A 84 3.21 2.05 4.66
N TYR A 85 2.21 2.68 4.03
CA TYR A 85 0.81 2.26 4.13
C TYR A 85 0.40 1.20 3.11
N GLY A 86 1.32 0.74 2.25
CA GLY A 86 1.03 -0.27 1.23
C GLY A 86 -0.02 0.16 0.21
N LEU A 87 -0.06 1.45 -0.12
CA LEU A 87 -1.02 2.04 -1.05
C LEU A 87 -0.55 1.94 -2.50
N GLY A 88 -1.51 1.80 -3.42
CA GLY A 88 -1.27 2.05 -4.85
C GLY A 88 -1.25 3.55 -5.17
N GLU A 89 -0.62 3.94 -6.27
CA GLU A 89 -0.53 5.36 -6.68
C GLU A 89 -1.91 5.99 -6.91
N LYS A 90 -2.80 5.29 -7.60
CA LYS A 90 -4.20 5.73 -7.81
C LYS A 90 -4.93 5.97 -6.49
N GLN A 91 -4.72 5.09 -5.50
CA GLN A 91 -5.36 5.21 -4.18
C GLN A 91 -4.83 6.39 -3.38
N LEU A 92 -3.51 6.59 -3.37
CA LEU A 92 -2.90 7.74 -2.71
C LEU A 92 -3.38 9.06 -3.33
N ARG A 93 -3.48 9.11 -4.66
CA ARG A 93 -4.01 10.28 -5.39
C ARG A 93 -5.48 10.57 -5.04
N ARG A 94 -6.32 9.52 -4.93
CA ARG A 94 -7.71 9.67 -4.48
C ARG A 94 -7.80 10.26 -3.07
N TYR A 95 -6.95 9.78 -2.15
CA TYR A 95 -6.89 10.31 -0.78
C TYR A 95 -6.45 11.77 -0.78
N TYR A 96 -5.40 12.11 -1.51
CA TYR A 96 -4.94 13.48 -1.63
C TYR A 96 -6.06 14.40 -2.15
N ASN A 97 -6.72 14.06 -3.24
CA ASN A 97 -7.82 14.83 -3.82
C ASN A 97 -9.03 14.97 -2.87
N SER A 98 -9.27 13.98 -2.02
CA SER A 98 -10.33 14.03 -1.01
C SER A 98 -9.97 14.96 0.15
N VAL A 99 -8.68 15.02 0.49
CA VAL A 99 -8.19 15.81 1.62
C VAL A 99 -8.00 17.28 1.27
N THR A 100 -7.58 17.61 0.06
CA THR A 100 -7.44 19.01 -0.40
C THR A 100 -8.71 19.81 -0.35
N ARG A 101 -9.88 19.12 -0.34
CA ARG A 101 -11.19 19.76 -0.18
C ARG A 101 -11.60 20.01 1.27
N LYS A 102 -10.78 19.55 2.23
CA LYS A 102 -11.07 19.71 3.66
C LYS A 102 -10.31 20.88 4.24
N VAL A 103 -10.90 21.53 5.22
CA VAL A 103 -10.26 22.61 5.97
C VAL A 103 -9.13 22.03 6.85
N GLY A 104 -8.04 22.77 6.97
CA GLY A 104 -6.89 22.44 7.80
C GLY A 104 -5.67 22.00 7.00
N ASN A 105 -4.66 21.50 7.71
CA ASN A 105 -3.40 21.06 7.11
C ASN A 105 -3.60 19.80 6.25
N THR A 106 -3.40 19.91 4.94
CA THR A 106 -3.57 18.80 3.99
C THR A 106 -2.67 17.60 4.31
N GLY A 107 -1.44 17.84 4.76
CA GLY A 107 -0.51 16.76 5.11
C GLY A 107 -1.00 15.93 6.30
N GLU A 108 -1.40 16.58 7.38
CA GLU A 108 -1.95 15.93 8.57
C GLU A 108 -3.24 15.17 8.26
N ASN A 109 -4.15 15.80 7.54
CA ASN A 109 -5.39 15.17 7.13
C ASN A 109 -5.16 13.93 6.24
N LEU A 110 -4.13 13.95 5.37
CA LEU A 110 -3.75 12.80 4.56
C LEU A 110 -3.22 11.65 5.43
N LEU A 111 -2.34 11.95 6.37
CA LEU A 111 -1.81 10.94 7.28
C LEU A 111 -2.92 10.37 8.17
N LEU A 112 -3.79 11.20 8.71
CA LEU A 112 -4.93 10.78 9.51
C LEU A 112 -5.87 9.85 8.71
N MET A 113 -6.09 10.15 7.43
CA MET A 113 -6.87 9.29 6.54
C MET A 113 -6.19 7.93 6.30
N CYS A 114 -4.87 7.89 6.18
CA CYS A 114 -4.10 6.65 6.07
C CYS A 114 -4.10 5.86 7.38
N GLU A 115 -4.00 6.53 8.53
CA GLU A 115 -4.00 5.88 9.86
C GLU A 115 -5.36 5.25 10.21
N ARG A 116 -6.48 5.86 9.79
CA ARG A 116 -7.84 5.35 10.04
C ARG A 116 -8.21 4.12 9.22
N ARG A 117 -7.36 3.63 8.36
CA ARG A 117 -7.61 2.40 7.59
C ARG A 117 -7.56 1.18 8.49
N LEU A 118 -8.48 0.23 8.27
CA LEU A 118 -8.57 -0.99 9.05
C LEU A 118 -7.26 -1.80 9.04
N ASP A 119 -6.59 -1.92 7.88
CA ASP A 119 -5.31 -2.64 7.75
C ASP A 119 -4.20 -2.02 8.62
N ASN A 120 -4.19 -0.70 8.74
CA ASN A 120 -3.21 -0.01 9.57
C ASN A 120 -3.56 -0.09 11.06
N VAL A 121 -4.84 0.10 11.44
CA VAL A 121 -5.27 0.01 12.84
C VAL A 121 -5.03 -1.38 13.40
N VAL A 122 -5.36 -2.45 12.66
CA VAL A 122 -5.09 -3.85 13.05
C VAL A 122 -3.57 -4.08 13.26
N ARG A 123 -2.70 -3.45 12.45
CA ARG A 123 -1.24 -3.50 12.69
C ARG A 123 -0.84 -2.71 13.92
N ARG A 124 -1.43 -1.54 14.14
CA ARG A 124 -1.14 -0.66 15.30
C ARG A 124 -1.59 -1.27 16.62
N SER A 125 -2.70 -2.01 16.61
CA SER A 125 -3.20 -2.71 17.81
C SER A 125 -2.34 -3.91 18.24
N GLY A 126 -1.29 -4.26 17.48
CA GLY A 126 -0.39 -5.36 17.80
C GLY A 126 -0.89 -6.75 17.39
N LEU A 127 -2.14 -6.87 16.91
CA LEU A 127 -2.70 -8.15 16.45
C LEU A 127 -1.91 -8.80 15.31
N THR A 128 -1.18 -8.02 14.54
CA THR A 128 -0.37 -8.54 13.43
C THR A 128 1.02 -7.94 13.43
N ALA A 129 2.03 -8.75 13.08
CA ALA A 129 3.42 -8.31 13.01
C ALA A 129 3.67 -7.32 11.85
N THR A 130 2.94 -7.42 10.74
CA THR A 130 3.15 -6.59 9.55
C THR A 130 1.85 -6.16 8.90
N ARG A 131 1.84 -4.98 8.23
CA ARG A 131 0.68 -4.51 7.45
C ARG A 131 0.22 -5.47 6.35
N PRO A 132 1.11 -6.12 5.58
CA PRO A 132 0.69 -7.16 4.63
C PRO A 132 -0.04 -8.33 5.27
N GLN A 133 0.36 -8.74 6.49
CA GLN A 133 -0.33 -9.78 7.26
C GLN A 133 -1.72 -9.29 7.70
N ALA A 134 -1.81 -8.08 8.25
CA ALA A 134 -3.10 -7.47 8.60
C ALA A 134 -4.06 -7.46 7.40
N ARG A 135 -3.58 -6.97 6.26
CA ARG A 135 -4.35 -6.92 5.02
C ARG A 135 -4.84 -8.29 4.57
N GLN A 136 -3.99 -9.31 4.66
CA GLN A 136 -4.35 -10.69 4.32
C GLN A 136 -5.42 -11.23 5.27
N GLY A 137 -5.25 -11.04 6.58
CA GLY A 137 -6.23 -11.46 7.59
C GLY A 137 -7.59 -10.80 7.41
N ILE A 138 -7.62 -9.50 7.08
CA ILE A 138 -8.86 -8.79 6.79
C ILE A 138 -9.54 -9.36 5.54
N THR A 139 -8.80 -9.54 4.44
CA THR A 139 -9.35 -10.08 3.19
C THR A 139 -9.92 -11.50 3.39
N HIS A 140 -9.32 -12.29 4.29
CA HIS A 140 -9.83 -13.61 4.67
C HIS A 140 -10.99 -13.54 5.67
N GLY A 141 -11.37 -12.34 6.12
CA GLY A 141 -12.49 -12.13 7.03
C GLY A 141 -12.23 -12.63 8.44
N HIS A 142 -10.99 -12.48 8.94
CA HIS A 142 -10.63 -12.85 10.30
C HIS A 142 -11.12 -11.81 11.33
N PHE A 143 -11.41 -10.58 10.90
CA PHE A 143 -11.79 -9.46 11.75
C PHE A 143 -13.24 -9.05 11.56
N GLN A 144 -13.81 -8.51 12.63
CA GLN A 144 -15.14 -7.91 12.68
C GLN A 144 -15.01 -6.48 13.22
N VAL A 145 -15.82 -5.57 12.71
CA VAL A 145 -15.98 -4.20 13.22
C VAL A 145 -17.41 -4.08 13.73
N ASN A 146 -17.58 -3.71 14.98
CA ASN A 146 -18.88 -3.62 15.64
C ASN A 146 -19.73 -4.90 15.47
N GLY A 147 -19.09 -6.08 15.55
CA GLY A 147 -19.74 -7.36 15.38
C GLY A 147 -20.00 -7.81 13.93
N VAL A 148 -19.80 -6.93 12.94
CA VAL A 148 -20.01 -7.23 11.52
C VAL A 148 -18.68 -7.60 10.84
N LYS A 149 -18.70 -8.70 10.06
CA LYS A 149 -17.53 -9.13 9.28
C LYS A 149 -17.16 -8.08 8.24
N VAL A 150 -15.88 -7.68 8.22
CA VAL A 150 -15.33 -6.76 7.21
C VAL A 150 -14.19 -7.46 6.48
N ASP A 151 -14.24 -7.48 5.15
CA ASP A 151 -13.24 -8.08 4.25
C ASP A 151 -12.44 -7.04 3.46
N LYS A 152 -12.77 -5.75 3.63
CA LYS A 152 -12.13 -4.64 2.91
C LYS A 152 -11.03 -3.98 3.76
N PRO A 153 -9.74 -4.17 3.44
CA PRO A 153 -8.63 -3.55 4.18
C PRO A 153 -8.65 -2.02 4.18
N SER A 154 -9.28 -1.42 3.17
CA SER A 154 -9.42 0.03 3.05
C SER A 154 -10.61 0.61 3.83
N TYR A 155 -11.31 -0.20 4.62
CA TYR A 155 -12.39 0.28 5.46
C TYR A 155 -11.90 1.38 6.41
N MET A 156 -12.65 2.47 6.49
CA MET A 156 -12.28 3.65 7.28
C MET A 156 -12.99 3.59 8.64
N LEU A 157 -12.19 3.40 9.68
CA LEU A 157 -12.68 3.36 11.05
C LEU A 157 -13.02 4.76 11.58
N ARG A 158 -13.99 4.82 12.47
CA ARG A 158 -14.34 6.01 13.24
C ARG A 158 -13.88 5.84 14.70
N PRO A 159 -13.61 6.93 15.41
CA PRO A 159 -13.41 6.85 16.84
C PRO A 159 -14.63 6.17 17.51
N GLY A 160 -14.38 5.20 18.39
CA GLY A 160 -15.42 4.40 19.03
C GLY A 160 -15.73 3.05 18.36
N ASP A 161 -15.24 2.80 17.13
CA ASP A 161 -15.41 1.49 16.49
C ASP A 161 -14.63 0.39 17.25
N VAL A 162 -15.30 -0.73 17.53
CA VAL A 162 -14.72 -1.89 18.22
C VAL A 162 -14.29 -2.93 17.19
N ILE A 163 -13.02 -3.30 17.22
CA ILE A 163 -12.45 -4.35 16.36
C ILE A 163 -12.32 -5.63 17.17
N THR A 164 -12.87 -6.72 16.67
CA THR A 164 -12.78 -8.04 17.30
C THR A 164 -12.27 -9.08 16.31
N VAL A 165 -11.54 -10.06 16.82
CA VAL A 165 -11.15 -11.25 16.04
C VAL A 165 -12.35 -12.21 16.01
N ARG A 166 -12.63 -12.78 14.87
CA ARG A 166 -13.72 -13.73 14.69
C ARG A 166 -13.51 -14.96 15.58
N ARG A 167 -14.56 -15.38 16.31
CA ARG A 167 -14.54 -16.53 17.25
C ARG A 167 -14.36 -17.87 16.53
N ARG A 168 -13.12 -18.19 16.15
CA ARG A 168 -12.68 -19.49 15.66
C ARG A 168 -11.41 -19.88 16.42
N LYS A 169 -11.31 -21.10 16.94
CA LYS A 169 -10.16 -21.56 17.75
C LYS A 169 -8.80 -21.24 17.08
N ASN A 170 -8.64 -21.57 15.83
CA ASN A 170 -7.39 -21.34 15.08
C ASN A 170 -7.05 -19.84 14.92
N LEU A 171 -8.05 -18.96 14.83
CA LEU A 171 -7.83 -17.52 14.70
C LEU A 171 -7.45 -16.88 16.04
N LEU A 172 -8.06 -17.32 17.12
CA LEU A 172 -7.72 -16.83 18.46
C LEU A 172 -6.28 -17.18 18.81
N GLN A 173 -5.82 -18.39 18.49
CA GLN A 173 -4.40 -18.78 18.67
C GLN A 173 -3.44 -18.00 17.78
N LEU A 174 -3.87 -17.61 16.58
CA LEU A 174 -3.02 -16.88 15.62
C LEU A 174 -2.81 -15.41 16.02
N TYR A 175 -3.77 -14.80 16.72
CA TYR A 175 -3.80 -13.38 17.05
C TYR A 175 -3.66 -13.09 18.56
N GLN A 176 -3.32 -14.10 19.35
CA GLN A 176 -2.82 -13.95 20.72
C GLN A 176 -1.32 -13.62 20.72
#